data_d2be29e9982c1ef6d9ecff58acf12670
#
_entry.id   d2be29e9982c1ef6d9ecff58acf12670
#
_cell.length_a   1.000
_cell.length_b   1.000
_cell.length_c   1.000
_cell.angle_alpha   90.00
_cell.angle_beta   90.00
_cell.angle_gamma   90.00
#
_symmetry.space_group_name_H-M   'P 1'
#
loop_
_entity.id
_entity.type
_entity.pdbx_description
1 polymer ?
#
loop_
_entity_poly.entity_id
_entity_poly.type
_entity_poly.pdbx_seq_one_letter_code
_entity_poly.pdbx_strand_id
1 'polypeptide(L)'
;MQMFRCAALQGEGKAANSLGIMLTIDQKYQDAVDVYQLGVAAGDSGSASFLEHGFAGPAPTDRLYYLALEKDPERARRYEQIGAVLAKYSWAHPVVPEINDIVPLPPAPLPEWDGKLKWLEEREANIPPPEPSAALIEKLAQAKQLNPATGRPLPTSPDFEKDSVARLQCRSGEPCPQSGYWQPAWRPREGMSEHAIRYFREGDIMPVEKVTFVRPRPWPLRDRLVVEAQETVWRRVGEA
;
A
#
# COMPACT_ATOMS: atom_id res chain seq x y z
N MET A 1 -19.08 -5.56 -14.83
CA MET A 1 -18.74 -4.28 -15.52
C MET A 1 -19.12 -3.02 -14.74
N GLN A 2 -20.38 -2.84 -14.25
CA GLN A 2 -20.80 -1.58 -13.59
C GLN A 2 -19.93 -1.18 -12.40
N MET A 3 -19.57 -2.11 -11.50
CA MET A 3 -18.70 -1.83 -10.36
C MET A 3 -17.30 -1.35 -10.78
N PHE A 4 -16.68 -2.02 -11.77
CA PHE A 4 -15.38 -1.59 -12.29
C PHE A 4 -15.46 -0.21 -12.94
N ARG A 5 -16.55 0.10 -13.66
CA ARG A 5 -16.75 1.43 -14.24
C ARG A 5 -16.85 2.50 -13.16
N CYS A 6 -17.61 2.25 -12.09
CA CYS A 6 -17.74 3.17 -10.98
C CYS A 6 -16.38 3.42 -10.30
N ALA A 7 -15.63 2.36 -10.02
CA ALA A 7 -14.30 2.46 -9.39
C ALA A 7 -13.29 3.18 -10.31
N ALA A 8 -13.27 2.86 -11.60
CA ALA A 8 -12.40 3.52 -12.58
C ALA A 8 -12.66 5.03 -12.66
N LEU A 9 -13.92 5.45 -12.66
CA LEU A 9 -14.29 6.87 -12.65
C LEU A 9 -13.94 7.59 -11.34
N GLN A 10 -13.74 6.84 -10.26
CA GLN A 10 -13.24 7.35 -8.97
C GLN A 10 -11.71 7.33 -8.87
N GLY A 11 -11.00 7.00 -9.96
CA GLY A 11 -9.54 7.02 -10.01
C GLY A 11 -8.86 5.72 -9.60
N GLU A 12 -9.59 4.58 -9.56
CA GLU A 12 -8.99 3.28 -9.30
C GLU A 12 -8.42 2.69 -10.61
N GLY A 13 -7.11 2.82 -10.81
CA GLY A 13 -6.43 2.44 -12.05
C GLY A 13 -6.54 0.94 -12.37
N LYS A 14 -6.44 0.06 -11.37
CA LYS A 14 -6.60 -1.39 -11.57
C LYS A 14 -8.02 -1.77 -12.00
N ALA A 15 -9.02 -1.03 -11.53
CA ALA A 15 -10.40 -1.23 -11.96
C ALA A 15 -10.58 -0.80 -13.42
N ALA A 16 -9.94 0.30 -13.83
CA ALA A 16 -9.92 0.73 -15.23
C ALA A 16 -9.25 -0.32 -16.12
N ASN A 17 -8.09 -0.83 -15.74
CA ASN A 17 -7.41 -1.91 -16.46
C ASN A 17 -8.30 -3.14 -16.64
N SER A 18 -8.91 -3.62 -15.54
CA SER A 18 -9.80 -4.79 -15.57
C SER A 18 -11.02 -4.56 -16.48
N LEU A 19 -11.59 -3.37 -16.43
CA LEU A 19 -12.72 -3.00 -17.32
C LEU A 19 -12.28 -2.93 -18.79
N GLY A 20 -11.10 -2.36 -19.07
CA GLY A 20 -10.52 -2.32 -20.40
C GLY A 20 -10.34 -3.71 -21.01
N ILE A 21 -9.81 -4.66 -20.23
CA ILE A 21 -9.67 -6.07 -20.64
C ILE A 21 -11.04 -6.68 -20.99
N MET A 22 -12.05 -6.46 -20.16
CA MET A 22 -13.41 -6.98 -20.42
C MET A 22 -14.01 -6.38 -21.70
N LEU A 23 -13.80 -5.08 -21.93
CA LEU A 23 -14.27 -4.41 -23.13
C LEU A 23 -13.53 -4.89 -24.40
N THR A 24 -12.23 -5.17 -24.28
CA THR A 24 -11.43 -5.76 -25.36
C THR A 24 -11.94 -7.15 -25.72
N ILE A 25 -12.26 -8.00 -24.74
CA ILE A 25 -12.87 -9.32 -24.96
C ILE A 25 -14.24 -9.20 -25.67
N ASP A 26 -15.03 -8.20 -25.27
CA ASP A 26 -16.33 -7.88 -25.89
C ASP A 26 -16.18 -7.18 -27.27
N GLN A 27 -14.97 -6.98 -27.77
CA GLN A 27 -14.64 -6.26 -29.00
C GLN A 27 -15.13 -4.80 -29.04
N LYS A 28 -15.33 -4.18 -27.88
CA LYS A 28 -15.66 -2.77 -27.71
C LYS A 28 -14.37 -1.94 -27.62
N TYR A 29 -13.61 -1.95 -28.70
CA TYR A 29 -12.23 -1.45 -28.68
C TYR A 29 -12.14 0.04 -28.34
N GLN A 30 -13.02 0.88 -28.87
CA GLN A 30 -13.01 2.31 -28.55
C GLN A 30 -13.24 2.54 -27.04
N ASP A 31 -14.27 1.90 -26.49
CA ASP A 31 -14.54 2.00 -25.04
C ASP A 31 -13.37 1.46 -24.21
N ALA A 32 -12.69 0.41 -24.70
CA ALA A 32 -11.53 -0.15 -24.03
C ALA A 32 -10.36 0.85 -24.00
N VAL A 33 -10.07 1.50 -25.13
CA VAL A 33 -9.03 2.53 -25.26
C VAL A 33 -9.28 3.69 -24.31
N ASP A 34 -10.51 4.20 -24.26
CA ASP A 34 -10.90 5.31 -23.39
C ASP A 34 -10.72 4.94 -21.90
N VAL A 35 -11.06 3.71 -21.54
CA VAL A 35 -10.91 3.22 -20.16
C VAL A 35 -9.45 2.94 -19.80
N TYR A 36 -8.64 2.42 -20.72
CA TYR A 36 -7.20 2.30 -20.49
C TYR A 36 -6.55 3.67 -20.29
N GLN A 37 -6.99 4.69 -21.05
CA GLN A 37 -6.53 6.06 -20.86
C GLN A 37 -6.81 6.57 -19.44
N LEU A 38 -8.03 6.31 -18.91
CA LEU A 38 -8.35 6.58 -17.51
C LEU A 38 -7.43 5.82 -16.54
N GLY A 39 -7.12 4.56 -16.85
CA GLY A 39 -6.20 3.77 -16.05
C GLY A 39 -4.80 4.37 -15.99
N VAL A 40 -4.28 4.87 -17.11
CA VAL A 40 -2.98 5.57 -17.15
C VAL A 40 -3.04 6.86 -16.32
N ALA A 41 -4.10 7.66 -16.46
CA ALA A 41 -4.30 8.86 -15.64
C ALA A 41 -4.26 8.55 -14.14
N ALA A 42 -4.84 7.42 -13.75
CA ALA A 42 -4.88 6.92 -12.37
C ALA A 42 -3.61 6.14 -11.94
N GLY A 43 -2.58 6.09 -12.78
CA GLY A 43 -1.28 5.51 -12.43
C GLY A 43 -1.13 4.00 -12.66
N ASP A 44 -2.01 3.38 -13.43
CA ASP A 44 -1.92 1.96 -13.76
C ASP A 44 -0.97 1.70 -14.94
N SER A 45 0.16 1.04 -14.66
CA SER A 45 1.15 0.69 -15.68
C SER A 45 0.67 -0.39 -16.65
N GLY A 46 -0.26 -1.25 -16.23
CA GLY A 46 -0.86 -2.27 -17.10
C GLY A 46 -1.70 -1.63 -18.20
N SER A 47 -2.49 -0.60 -17.86
CA SER A 47 -3.25 0.19 -18.85
C SER A 47 -2.32 0.87 -19.86
N ALA A 48 -1.19 1.41 -19.40
CA ALA A 48 -0.20 1.99 -20.30
C ALA A 48 0.38 0.93 -21.26
N SER A 49 0.66 -0.28 -20.76
CA SER A 49 1.15 -1.38 -21.60
C SER A 49 0.14 -1.83 -22.66
N PHE A 50 -1.15 -1.89 -22.35
CA PHE A 50 -2.17 -2.20 -23.37
C PHE A 50 -2.23 -1.15 -24.47
N LEU A 51 -2.13 0.14 -24.14
CA LEU A 51 -2.11 1.23 -25.13
C LEU A 51 -0.81 1.24 -25.94
N GLU A 52 0.34 1.03 -25.31
CA GLU A 52 1.63 0.86 -25.97
C GLU A 52 1.55 -0.19 -27.07
N HIS A 53 1.17 -1.41 -26.71
CA HIS A 53 1.10 -2.52 -27.66
C HIS A 53 -0.02 -2.33 -28.70
N GLY A 54 -1.16 -1.73 -28.30
CA GLY A 54 -2.24 -1.41 -29.22
C GLY A 54 -1.81 -0.44 -30.32
N PHE A 55 -1.06 0.62 -29.98
CA PHE A 55 -0.50 1.56 -30.95
C PHE A 55 0.71 1.02 -31.73
N ALA A 56 1.36 -0.04 -31.24
CA ALA A 56 2.40 -0.72 -32.01
C ALA A 56 1.86 -1.39 -33.29
N GLY A 57 0.53 -1.52 -33.41
CA GLY A 57 -0.13 -2.06 -34.59
C GLY A 57 -0.12 -3.58 -34.66
N PRO A 58 -0.60 -4.29 -33.62
CA PRO A 58 -0.71 -5.75 -33.64
C PRO A 58 -1.68 -6.24 -34.70
N ALA A 59 -1.49 -7.47 -35.17
CA ALA A 59 -2.41 -8.08 -36.13
C ALA A 59 -3.79 -8.32 -35.47
N PRO A 60 -4.90 -8.29 -36.25
CA PRO A 60 -6.24 -8.56 -35.71
C PRO A 60 -6.42 -9.95 -35.07
N THR A 61 -5.47 -10.85 -35.29
CA THR A 61 -5.41 -12.19 -34.66
C THR A 61 -4.80 -12.17 -33.26
N ASP A 62 -4.14 -11.08 -32.89
CA ASP A 62 -3.62 -10.87 -31.54
C ASP A 62 -4.77 -10.48 -30.60
N ARG A 63 -5.31 -11.48 -29.92
CA ARG A 63 -6.46 -11.28 -29.01
C ARG A 63 -6.12 -10.51 -27.74
N LEU A 64 -4.84 -10.35 -27.42
CA LEU A 64 -4.40 -9.68 -26.21
C LEU A 64 -4.26 -8.16 -26.41
N TYR A 65 -3.62 -7.77 -27.49
CA TYR A 65 -3.23 -6.37 -27.69
C TYR A 65 -3.94 -5.67 -28.84
N TYR A 66 -4.72 -6.38 -29.64
CA TYR A 66 -5.46 -5.76 -30.72
C TYR A 66 -6.61 -4.86 -30.19
N LEU A 67 -6.49 -3.57 -30.44
CA LEU A 67 -7.45 -2.55 -30.03
C LEU A 67 -8.10 -1.81 -31.20
N ALA A 68 -8.00 -2.35 -32.43
CA ALA A 68 -8.45 -1.72 -33.67
C ALA A 68 -7.93 -0.27 -33.87
N LEU A 69 -6.73 0.00 -33.35
CA LEU A 69 -6.03 1.27 -33.51
C LEU A 69 -5.17 1.25 -34.75
N GLU A 70 -5.03 2.42 -35.41
CA GLU A 70 -3.99 2.62 -36.41
C GLU A 70 -2.62 2.63 -35.74
N LYS A 71 -1.61 2.07 -36.44
CA LYS A 71 -0.23 2.03 -35.96
C LYS A 71 0.31 3.43 -35.79
N ASP A 72 0.72 3.77 -34.57
CA ASP A 72 1.33 5.04 -34.20
C ASP A 72 2.53 4.80 -33.28
N PRO A 73 3.75 4.70 -33.85
CA PRO A 73 4.95 4.38 -33.08
C PRO A 73 5.29 5.44 -32.02
N GLU A 74 4.92 6.70 -32.23
CA GLU A 74 5.23 7.76 -31.29
C GLU A 74 4.27 7.69 -30.07
N ARG A 75 2.97 7.42 -30.27
CA ARG A 75 2.07 7.11 -29.16
C ARG A 75 2.53 5.89 -28.37
N ALA A 76 2.88 4.80 -29.07
CA ALA A 76 3.40 3.59 -28.45
C ALA A 76 4.61 3.90 -27.55
N ARG A 77 5.60 4.62 -28.09
CA ARG A 77 6.82 5.02 -27.35
C ARG A 77 6.49 5.87 -26.09
N ARG A 78 5.54 6.79 -26.20
CA ARG A 78 5.15 7.60 -25.03
C ARG A 78 4.49 6.77 -23.94
N TYR A 79 3.59 5.86 -24.30
CA TYR A 79 2.97 4.96 -23.31
C TYR A 79 4.00 4.00 -22.69
N GLU A 80 5.00 3.51 -23.45
CA GLU A 80 6.12 2.74 -22.91
C GLU A 80 6.87 3.53 -21.83
N GLN A 81 7.25 4.78 -22.12
CA GLN A 81 7.98 5.64 -21.18
C GLN A 81 7.15 5.94 -19.93
N ILE A 82 5.88 6.29 -20.09
CA ILE A 82 4.95 6.55 -18.99
C ILE A 82 4.79 5.27 -18.16
N GLY A 83 4.51 4.13 -18.81
CA GLY A 83 4.35 2.83 -18.16
C GLY A 83 5.57 2.42 -17.33
N ALA A 84 6.78 2.67 -17.86
CA ALA A 84 8.02 2.42 -17.12
C ALA A 84 8.13 3.24 -15.82
N VAL A 85 7.75 4.53 -15.86
CA VAL A 85 7.72 5.38 -14.67
C VAL A 85 6.67 4.89 -13.67
N LEU A 86 5.44 4.60 -14.14
CA LEU A 86 4.35 4.10 -13.30
C LEU A 86 4.71 2.77 -12.62
N ALA A 87 5.35 1.85 -13.34
CA ALA A 87 5.80 0.58 -12.80
C ALA A 87 6.92 0.76 -11.77
N LYS A 88 7.94 1.59 -12.08
CA LYS A 88 9.08 1.87 -11.20
C LYS A 88 8.66 2.45 -9.87
N TYR A 89 7.67 3.33 -9.86
CA TYR A 89 7.21 4.06 -8.68
C TYR A 89 5.85 3.58 -8.16
N SER A 90 5.40 2.39 -8.52
CA SER A 90 4.09 1.84 -8.15
C SER A 90 3.79 1.90 -6.64
N TRP A 91 4.81 1.76 -5.80
CA TRP A 91 4.73 1.87 -4.34
C TRP A 91 4.44 3.30 -3.83
N ALA A 92 4.66 4.32 -4.66
CA ALA A 92 4.44 5.74 -4.33
C ALA A 92 3.15 6.32 -4.95
N HIS A 93 2.30 5.45 -5.49
CA HIS A 93 1.02 5.82 -6.11
C HIS A 93 1.12 6.97 -7.12
N PRO A 94 1.94 6.83 -8.19
CA PRO A 94 2.08 7.84 -9.23
C PRO A 94 0.74 8.03 -9.94
N VAL A 95 0.50 9.26 -10.41
CA VAL A 95 -0.68 9.61 -11.23
C VAL A 95 -0.24 10.47 -12.40
N VAL A 96 -0.99 10.43 -13.51
CA VAL A 96 -0.72 11.23 -14.71
C VAL A 96 -2.02 11.91 -15.16
N PRO A 97 -2.57 12.84 -14.37
CA PRO A 97 -3.83 13.50 -14.72
C PRO A 97 -3.74 14.27 -16.04
N GLU A 98 -2.54 14.70 -16.43
CA GLU A 98 -2.24 15.38 -17.67
C GLU A 98 -2.09 14.46 -18.89
N ILE A 99 -2.44 13.19 -18.82
CA ILE A 99 -2.22 12.22 -19.90
C ILE A 99 -2.81 12.68 -21.26
N ASN A 100 -3.95 13.35 -21.22
CA ASN A 100 -4.58 13.86 -22.45
C ASN A 100 -3.84 15.06 -23.06
N ASP A 101 -3.03 15.75 -22.28
CA ASP A 101 -2.15 16.81 -22.78
C ASP A 101 -0.85 16.24 -23.36
N ILE A 102 -0.45 15.04 -22.93
CA ILE A 102 0.78 14.36 -23.36
C ILE A 102 0.50 13.41 -24.53
N VAL A 103 -0.50 12.55 -24.37
CA VAL A 103 -0.87 11.53 -25.37
C VAL A 103 -2.40 11.53 -25.53
N PRO A 104 -2.95 12.57 -26.20
CA PRO A 104 -4.38 12.56 -26.54
C PRO A 104 -4.70 11.39 -27.44
N LEU A 105 -5.88 10.79 -27.26
CA LEU A 105 -6.36 9.71 -28.13
C LEU A 105 -6.69 10.22 -29.54
N PRO A 106 -6.54 9.40 -30.59
CA PRO A 106 -6.98 9.73 -31.94
C PRO A 106 -8.47 10.11 -31.97
N PRO A 107 -8.88 11.07 -32.81
CA PRO A 107 -8.13 11.67 -33.93
C PRO A 107 -7.28 12.89 -33.56
N ALA A 108 -7.17 13.24 -32.30
CA ALA A 108 -6.38 14.41 -31.88
C ALA A 108 -4.89 14.25 -32.26
N PRO A 109 -4.23 15.31 -32.76
CA PRO A 109 -2.81 15.27 -33.08
C PRO A 109 -1.97 15.17 -31.80
N LEU A 110 -0.80 14.53 -31.88
CA LEU A 110 0.16 14.50 -30.79
C LEU A 110 0.82 15.87 -30.61
N PRO A 111 0.79 16.46 -29.41
CA PRO A 111 1.56 17.65 -29.09
C PRO A 111 3.06 17.32 -28.94
N GLU A 112 3.90 18.36 -28.91
CA GLU A 112 5.28 18.19 -28.46
C GLU A 112 5.30 17.77 -26.99
N TRP A 113 6.24 16.88 -26.62
CA TRP A 113 6.44 16.43 -25.26
C TRP A 113 7.92 16.24 -24.96
N ASP A 114 8.38 16.79 -23.87
CA ASP A 114 9.76 16.75 -23.41
C ASP A 114 10.17 15.46 -22.67
N GLY A 115 9.24 14.50 -22.54
CA GLY A 115 9.47 13.23 -21.85
C GLY A 115 9.32 13.28 -20.33
N LYS A 116 8.83 14.39 -19.79
CA LYS A 116 8.66 14.57 -18.34
C LYS A 116 7.21 14.40 -17.91
N LEU A 117 7.04 13.94 -16.67
CA LEU A 117 5.75 13.82 -15.99
C LEU A 117 5.75 14.76 -14.78
N LYS A 118 4.70 15.55 -14.60
CA LYS A 118 4.57 16.48 -13.47
C LYS A 118 4.76 15.77 -12.13
N TRP A 119 4.14 14.62 -11.95
CA TRP A 119 4.29 13.83 -10.72
C TRP A 119 5.76 13.50 -10.41
N LEU A 120 6.55 13.14 -11.43
CA LEU A 120 7.97 12.81 -11.25
C LEU A 120 8.79 14.05 -10.91
N GLU A 121 8.56 15.17 -11.62
CA GLU A 121 9.23 16.44 -11.35
C GLU A 121 8.93 16.96 -9.93
N GLU A 122 7.66 16.93 -9.50
CA GLU A 122 7.25 17.30 -8.14
C GLU A 122 7.90 16.41 -7.09
N ARG A 123 7.98 15.10 -7.35
CA ARG A 123 8.65 14.16 -6.46
C ARG A 123 10.15 14.42 -6.35
N GLU A 124 10.83 14.69 -7.47
CA GLU A 124 12.26 14.99 -7.51
C GLU A 124 12.56 16.35 -6.86
N ALA A 125 11.66 17.31 -7.01
CA ALA A 125 11.76 18.62 -6.35
C ALA A 125 11.47 18.55 -4.83
N ASN A 126 10.74 17.55 -4.36
CA ASN A 126 10.43 17.36 -2.94
C ASN A 126 11.63 16.74 -2.20
N ILE A 127 12.69 17.52 -2.08
CA ILE A 127 13.88 17.13 -1.31
C ILE A 127 13.52 17.17 0.18
N PRO A 128 13.68 16.05 0.92
CA PRO A 128 13.44 16.05 2.36
C PRO A 128 14.28 17.15 3.04
N PRO A 129 13.72 17.85 4.04
CA PRO A 129 14.51 18.81 4.81
C PRO A 129 15.73 18.09 5.41
N PRO A 130 16.86 18.79 5.58
CA PRO A 130 18.03 18.20 6.21
C PRO A 130 17.68 17.70 7.62
N GLU A 131 18.34 16.62 8.04
CA GLU A 131 18.17 16.12 9.40
C GLU A 131 18.34 17.23 10.44
N PRO A 132 17.46 17.31 11.46
CA PRO A 132 17.59 18.32 12.50
C PRO A 132 18.94 18.14 13.21
N SER A 133 19.63 19.25 13.47
CA SER A 133 20.90 19.19 14.19
C SER A 133 20.73 18.59 15.58
N ALA A 134 21.77 17.91 16.08
CA ALA A 134 21.77 17.34 17.44
C ALA A 134 21.38 18.38 18.50
N ALA A 135 21.86 19.63 18.35
CA ALA A 135 21.52 20.73 19.25
C ALA A 135 20.00 21.10 19.20
N LEU A 136 19.38 21.02 18.03
CA LEU A 136 17.93 21.25 17.89
C LEU A 136 17.14 20.08 18.52
N ILE A 137 17.56 18.84 18.28
CA ILE A 137 16.96 17.64 18.90
C ILE A 137 17.02 17.76 20.42
N GLU A 138 18.19 18.09 20.97
CA GLU A 138 18.39 18.24 22.40
C GLU A 138 17.52 19.36 23.00
N LYS A 139 17.48 20.54 22.35
CA LYS A 139 16.62 21.65 22.76
C LYS A 139 15.13 21.27 22.76
N LEU A 140 14.67 20.59 21.73
CA LEU A 140 13.26 20.14 21.64
C LEU A 140 12.95 19.06 22.66
N ALA A 141 13.87 18.12 22.87
CA ALA A 141 13.74 17.06 23.86
C ALA A 141 13.66 17.66 25.28
N GLN A 142 14.52 18.61 25.62
CA GLN A 142 14.50 19.33 26.91
C GLN A 142 13.16 20.08 27.10
N ALA A 143 12.71 20.82 26.06
CA ALA A 143 11.46 21.58 26.13
C ALA A 143 10.23 20.69 26.35
N LYS A 144 10.29 19.44 25.91
CA LYS A 144 9.23 18.42 26.06
C LYS A 144 9.51 17.43 27.20
N GLN A 145 10.60 17.62 27.95
CA GLN A 145 11.05 16.70 29.00
C GLN A 145 11.19 15.25 28.50
N LEU A 146 11.77 15.11 27.31
CA LEU A 146 12.04 13.81 26.67
C LEU A 146 13.55 13.50 26.72
N ASN A 147 13.87 12.24 26.66
CA ASN A 147 15.24 11.77 26.43
C ASN A 147 15.59 11.98 24.95
N PRO A 148 16.63 12.76 24.59
CA PRO A 148 16.95 13.07 23.20
C PRO A 148 17.34 11.86 22.35
N ALA A 149 17.90 10.80 22.98
CA ALA A 149 18.31 9.59 22.27
C ALA A 149 17.16 8.60 22.01
N THR A 150 16.12 8.62 22.85
CA THR A 150 15.03 7.63 22.78
C THR A 150 13.66 8.23 22.48
N GLY A 151 13.53 9.55 22.58
CA GLY A 151 12.25 10.27 22.45
C GLY A 151 11.25 9.99 23.58
N ARG A 152 11.67 9.28 24.64
CA ARG A 152 10.79 8.89 25.75
C ARG A 152 10.73 9.94 26.85
N PRO A 153 9.59 10.05 27.57
CA PRO A 153 9.49 10.96 28.71
C PRO A 153 10.59 10.71 29.75
N LEU A 154 11.16 11.80 30.26
CA LEU A 154 12.07 11.73 31.40
C LEU A 154 11.31 11.44 32.69
N PRO A 155 11.96 10.90 33.73
CA PRO A 155 11.32 10.64 35.03
C PRO A 155 10.65 11.88 35.66
N THR A 156 11.08 13.08 35.28
CA THR A 156 10.52 14.36 35.72
C THR A 156 9.34 14.84 34.86
N SER A 157 9.07 14.15 33.76
CA SER A 157 7.95 14.51 32.86
C SER A 157 6.60 14.08 33.45
N PRO A 158 5.54 14.89 33.32
CA PRO A 158 4.19 14.49 33.70
C PRO A 158 3.64 13.32 32.85
N ASP A 159 4.28 13.04 31.69
CA ASP A 159 3.92 11.93 30.82
C ASP A 159 4.70 10.63 31.14
N PHE A 160 5.63 10.67 32.10
CA PHE A 160 6.46 9.51 32.45
C PHE A 160 5.64 8.33 32.96
N GLU A 161 4.63 8.57 33.79
CA GLU A 161 3.74 7.53 34.30
C GLU A 161 2.93 6.87 33.18
N LYS A 162 2.44 7.65 32.23
CA LYS A 162 1.73 7.11 31.06
C LYS A 162 2.61 6.20 30.21
N ASP A 163 3.87 6.59 29.99
CA ASP A 163 4.82 5.76 29.27
C ASP A 163 5.26 4.52 30.08
N SER A 164 5.35 4.64 31.41
CA SER A 164 5.64 3.50 32.29
C SER A 164 4.49 2.50 32.34
N VAL A 165 3.26 2.98 32.36
CA VAL A 165 2.05 2.15 32.29
C VAL A 165 1.95 1.40 30.97
N ALA A 166 2.30 2.02 29.87
CA ALA A 166 2.40 1.33 28.57
C ALA A 166 3.45 0.22 28.53
N ARG A 167 4.33 0.13 29.53
CA ARG A 167 5.35 -0.92 29.67
C ARG A 167 4.98 -2.01 30.67
N LEU A 168 3.84 -1.89 31.34
CA LEU A 168 3.40 -2.98 32.22
C LEU A 168 3.29 -4.26 31.42
N GLN A 169 4.00 -5.28 31.91
CA GLN A 169 4.02 -6.61 31.30
C GLN A 169 3.67 -7.62 32.38
N CYS A 170 2.95 -8.66 31.99
CA CYS A 170 2.60 -9.78 32.83
C CYS A 170 2.68 -11.06 32.01
N ARG A 171 3.11 -12.16 32.61
CA ARG A 171 3.18 -13.45 31.93
C ARG A 171 1.87 -14.21 32.03
N SER A 172 1.63 -15.10 31.08
CA SER A 172 0.54 -16.06 31.21
C SER A 172 0.67 -16.85 32.52
N GLY A 173 -0.45 -17.03 33.23
CA GLY A 173 -0.49 -17.68 34.53
C GLY A 173 -0.24 -16.76 35.73
N GLU A 174 0.26 -15.55 35.53
CA GLU A 174 0.43 -14.56 36.59
C GLU A 174 -0.86 -13.71 36.76
N PRO A 175 -1.13 -13.14 37.96
CA PRO A 175 -2.23 -12.23 38.15
C PRO A 175 -1.97 -10.89 37.43
N CYS A 176 -2.99 -10.36 36.78
CA CYS A 176 -2.97 -9.05 36.12
C CYS A 176 -2.60 -7.95 37.14
N PRO A 177 -1.52 -7.20 36.93
CA PRO A 177 -1.05 -6.23 37.92
C PRO A 177 -1.89 -4.96 37.98
N GLN A 178 -2.67 -4.66 36.95
CA GLN A 178 -3.52 -3.48 36.86
C GLN A 178 -4.60 -3.64 35.81
N SER A 179 -5.82 -3.23 36.13
CA SER A 179 -6.95 -3.25 35.19
C SER A 179 -6.64 -2.43 33.92
N GLY A 180 -7.10 -2.92 32.76
CA GLY A 180 -6.92 -2.23 31.49
C GLY A 180 -6.95 -3.16 30.29
N TYR A 181 -6.63 -2.59 29.13
CA TYR A 181 -6.53 -3.33 27.87
C TYR A 181 -5.13 -3.88 27.68
N TRP A 182 -5.03 -5.16 27.37
CA TRP A 182 -3.78 -5.89 27.23
C TRP A 182 -3.71 -6.61 25.89
N GLN A 183 -2.51 -6.68 25.34
CA GLN A 183 -2.21 -7.35 24.09
C GLN A 183 -1.04 -8.32 24.27
N PRO A 184 -1.05 -9.52 23.65
CA PRO A 184 0.10 -10.42 23.65
C PRO A 184 1.32 -9.77 22.99
N ALA A 185 2.46 -9.82 23.66
CA ALA A 185 3.71 -9.19 23.24
C ALA A 185 4.58 -10.13 22.40
N TRP A 186 4.06 -10.73 21.38
CA TRP A 186 4.83 -11.62 20.50
C TRP A 186 4.73 -11.15 19.04
N ARG A 187 5.71 -11.56 18.26
CA ARG A 187 5.72 -11.25 16.83
C ARG A 187 4.87 -12.31 16.12
N PRO A 188 3.85 -11.91 15.37
CA PRO A 188 3.12 -12.86 14.53
C PRO A 188 4.11 -13.53 13.57
N ARG A 189 4.01 -14.85 13.46
CA ARG A 189 4.67 -15.59 12.38
C ARG A 189 3.79 -15.50 11.14
N GLU A 190 4.38 -15.62 9.96
CA GLU A 190 3.66 -15.64 8.69
C GLU A 190 2.52 -16.68 8.75
N GLY A 191 1.29 -16.26 8.42
CA GLY A 191 0.09 -17.12 8.48
C GLY A 191 -0.64 -17.16 9.81
N MET A 192 -0.28 -16.33 10.80
CA MET A 192 -0.99 -16.24 12.09
C MET A 192 -2.05 -15.16 12.06
N SER A 193 -3.20 -15.42 12.72
CA SER A 193 -4.24 -14.41 12.93
C SER A 193 -3.76 -13.31 13.89
N GLU A 194 -4.20 -12.08 13.64
CA GLU A 194 -3.95 -10.96 14.55
C GLU A 194 -4.56 -11.23 15.93
N HIS A 195 -3.81 -10.85 16.97
CA HIS A 195 -4.27 -11.04 18.35
C HIS A 195 -5.16 -9.90 18.78
N ALA A 196 -6.33 -10.25 19.28
CA ALA A 196 -7.27 -9.29 19.83
C ALA A 196 -6.75 -8.67 21.14
N ILE A 197 -6.88 -7.35 21.26
CA ILE A 197 -6.73 -6.64 22.52
C ILE A 197 -7.87 -7.07 23.45
N ARG A 198 -7.54 -7.43 24.69
CA ARG A 198 -8.52 -7.88 25.69
C ARG A 198 -8.45 -7.04 26.95
N TYR A 199 -9.58 -6.87 27.59
CA TYR A 199 -9.67 -6.23 28.89
C TYR A 199 -9.50 -7.26 30.01
N PHE A 200 -8.61 -6.98 30.96
CA PHE A 200 -8.44 -7.74 32.20
C PHE A 200 -8.54 -6.80 33.40
N ARG A 201 -9.09 -7.32 34.49
CA ARG A 201 -9.12 -6.64 35.77
C ARG A 201 -7.86 -6.97 36.58
N GLU A 202 -7.48 -6.09 37.46
CA GLU A 202 -6.44 -6.37 38.44
C GLU A 202 -6.76 -7.65 39.21
N GLY A 203 -5.76 -8.55 39.27
CA GLY A 203 -5.91 -9.87 39.90
C GLY A 203 -6.41 -10.97 38.98
N ASP A 204 -6.93 -10.68 37.79
CA ASP A 204 -7.32 -11.73 36.83
C ASP A 204 -6.08 -12.53 36.41
N ILE A 205 -6.21 -13.85 36.30
CA ILE A 205 -5.10 -14.69 35.81
C ILE A 205 -4.97 -14.52 34.31
N MET A 206 -3.77 -14.08 33.87
CA MET A 206 -3.47 -13.86 32.45
C MET A 206 -3.48 -15.19 31.69
N PRO A 207 -4.29 -15.29 30.63
CA PRO A 207 -4.48 -16.57 29.94
C PRO A 207 -3.27 -16.95 29.07
N VAL A 208 -3.17 -18.24 28.79
CA VAL A 208 -2.31 -18.77 27.73
C VAL A 208 -2.98 -18.50 26.40
N GLU A 209 -2.26 -18.01 25.40
CA GLU A 209 -2.80 -17.75 24.09
C GLU A 209 -2.89 -19.01 23.22
N LYS A 210 -4.04 -19.15 22.54
CA LYS A 210 -4.21 -20.18 21.52
C LYS A 210 -3.84 -19.63 20.16
N VAL A 211 -2.75 -20.13 19.61
CA VAL A 211 -2.20 -19.70 18.33
C VAL A 211 -2.61 -20.68 17.26
N THR A 212 -3.19 -20.15 16.20
CA THR A 212 -3.53 -20.95 15.02
C THR A 212 -2.55 -20.59 13.91
N PHE A 213 -1.87 -21.60 13.38
CA PHE A 213 -0.96 -21.44 12.26
C PHE A 213 -1.06 -22.59 11.26
N VAL A 214 -0.67 -22.33 10.02
CA VAL A 214 -0.63 -23.33 8.97
C VAL A 214 0.73 -24.03 9.01
N ARG A 215 0.73 -25.36 9.22
CA ARG A 215 1.93 -26.17 9.09
C ARG A 215 1.97 -26.77 7.67
N PRO A 216 2.89 -26.31 6.80
CA PRO A 216 3.00 -26.84 5.45
C PRO A 216 3.38 -28.31 5.48
N ARG A 217 2.82 -29.09 4.56
CA ARG A 217 3.10 -30.53 4.39
C ARG A 217 3.57 -30.81 2.96
N PRO A 218 4.46 -31.79 2.75
CA PRO A 218 4.93 -32.14 1.42
C PRO A 218 3.77 -32.63 0.54
N TRP A 219 3.79 -32.19 -0.71
CA TRP A 219 2.82 -32.67 -1.69
C TRP A 219 2.84 -34.21 -1.79
N PRO A 220 1.67 -34.91 -1.87
CA PRO A 220 0.31 -34.40 -2.15
C PRO A 220 -0.54 -34.08 -0.90
N LEU A 221 0.04 -34.00 0.28
CA LEU A 221 -0.69 -33.77 1.52
C LEU A 221 -1.11 -32.29 1.62
N ARG A 222 -2.37 -32.04 2.03
CA ARG A 222 -2.84 -30.69 2.31
C ARG A 222 -2.17 -30.14 3.56
N ASP A 223 -1.88 -28.85 3.58
CA ASP A 223 -1.40 -28.14 4.76
C ASP A 223 -2.35 -28.36 5.94
N ARG A 224 -1.78 -28.45 7.15
CA ARG A 224 -2.54 -28.69 8.37
C ARG A 224 -2.65 -27.42 9.19
N LEU A 225 -3.88 -27.04 9.52
CA LEU A 225 -4.14 -26.05 10.53
C LEU A 225 -3.82 -26.64 11.92
N VAL A 226 -2.94 -25.99 12.66
CA VAL A 226 -2.50 -26.41 13.99
C VAL A 226 -2.87 -25.31 14.97
N VAL A 227 -3.47 -25.69 16.11
CA VAL A 227 -3.76 -24.79 17.22
C VAL A 227 -2.88 -25.23 18.39
N GLU A 228 -1.99 -24.36 18.83
CA GLU A 228 -1.13 -24.61 19.98
C GLU A 228 -1.37 -23.57 21.06
N ALA A 229 -1.38 -24.00 22.31
CA ALA A 229 -1.40 -23.10 23.46
C ALA A 229 0.04 -22.63 23.73
N GLN A 230 0.26 -21.33 23.78
CA GLN A 230 1.58 -20.74 24.07
C GLN A 230 1.52 -19.81 25.27
N GLU A 231 2.46 -19.98 26.17
CA GLU A 231 2.72 -18.96 27.17
C GLU A 231 3.23 -17.70 26.49
N THR A 232 2.71 -16.56 26.90
CA THR A 232 3.09 -15.28 26.32
C THR A 232 3.29 -14.21 27.40
N VAL A 233 3.95 -13.13 27.02
CA VAL A 233 4.02 -11.91 27.79
C VAL A 233 2.91 -10.98 27.29
N TRP A 234 2.05 -10.52 28.20
CA TRP A 234 1.02 -9.53 27.94
C TRP A 234 1.57 -8.14 28.19
N ARG A 235 1.24 -7.19 27.31
CA ARG A 235 1.57 -5.77 27.46
C ARG A 235 0.30 -4.96 27.62
N ARG A 236 0.27 -4.08 28.59
CA ARG A 236 -0.82 -3.12 28.74
C ARG A 236 -0.74 -2.07 27.64
N VAL A 237 -1.83 -1.84 26.92
CA VAL A 237 -1.91 -0.93 25.77
C VAL A 237 -2.88 0.22 25.98
N GLY A 238 -3.72 0.19 27.04
CA GLY A 238 -4.67 1.26 27.34
C GLY A 238 -5.32 1.12 28.71
N GLU A 239 -5.91 2.22 29.15
CA GLU A 239 -6.78 2.28 30.33
C GLU A 239 -8.22 1.92 29.94
N ALA A 240 -9.06 1.59 30.94
CA ALA A 240 -10.48 1.30 30.73
C ALA A 240 -11.29 2.59 30.61
#